data_0120f09fb21e0bd5c30fdc0f7365ec29
#
_entry.id   0120f09fb21e0bd5c30fdc0f7365ec29
#
_cell.length_a   1.000
_cell.length_b   1.000
_cell.length_c   1.000
_cell.angle_alpha   90.00
_cell.angle_beta   90.00
_cell.angle_gamma   90.00
#
_symmetry.space_group_name_H-M   'P 1'
#
loop_
_entity.id
_entity.type
_entity.pdbx_description
1 polymer ?
#
loop_
_entity_poly.entity_id
_entity_poly.type
_entity_poly.pdbx_seq_one_letter_code
_entity_poly.pdbx_strand_id
1 'polypeptide(L)' 'MIHVAICDDEQNFVAHLTKLLQRYMEETGTQLRITCFYDGLELLEHYDPSFDLIFLDIQM' A
#
# COMPACT_ATOMS: atom_id res chain seq x y z
N MET A 1 -5.37 2.77 13.93
CA MET A 1 -4.36 2.71 12.84
C MET A 1 -5.01 2.19 11.57
N ILE A 2 -4.80 2.87 10.47
CA ILE A 2 -5.34 2.47 9.17
C ILE A 2 -4.33 1.56 8.49
N HIS A 3 -4.77 0.39 8.06
CA HIS A 3 -3.90 -0.56 7.36
C HIS A 3 -4.09 -0.43 5.85
N VAL A 4 -3.03 -0.02 5.15
CA VAL A 4 -3.03 0.24 3.72
C VAL A 4 -2.20 -0.82 3.01
N ALA A 5 -2.77 -1.44 1.97
CA ALA A 5 -2.04 -2.35 1.10
C ALA A 5 -1.80 -1.66 -0.24
N ILE A 6 -0.61 -1.82 -0.79
CA ILE A 6 -0.24 -1.31 -2.11
C ILE A 6 0.17 -2.50 -2.95
N CYS A 7 -0.46 -2.68 -4.11
CA CYS A 7 -0.14 -3.78 -5.03
C CYS A 7 0.16 -3.22 -6.41
N ASP A 8 1.42 -3.30 -6.83
CA ASP A 8 1.87 -2.80 -8.13
C ASP A 8 3.21 -3.47 -8.45
N ASP A 9 3.42 -3.88 -9.69
CA ASP A 9 4.67 -4.50 -10.14
C ASP A 9 5.78 -3.47 -10.38
N GLU A 10 5.44 -2.20 -10.44
CA GLU A 10 6.39 -1.10 -10.63
C GLU A 10 6.96 -0.66 -9.28
N GLN A 11 8.17 -1.14 -8.97
CA GLN A 11 8.78 -0.87 -7.66
C GLN A 11 9.02 0.60 -7.40
N ASN A 12 9.37 1.37 -8.45
CA ASN A 12 9.58 2.81 -8.30
C ASN A 12 8.30 3.54 -7.92
N PHE A 13 7.17 3.11 -8.50
CA PHE A 13 5.87 3.67 -8.15
C PHE A 13 5.51 3.36 -6.70
N VAL A 14 5.71 2.12 -6.28
CA VAL A 14 5.43 1.70 -4.90
C VAL A 14 6.25 2.52 -3.91
N ALA A 15 7.54 2.70 -4.21
CA ALA A 15 8.42 3.50 -3.35
C ALA A 15 7.96 4.96 -3.28
N HIS A 16 7.58 5.53 -4.42
CA HIS A 16 7.10 6.90 -4.47
C HIS A 16 5.80 7.08 -3.67
N LEU A 17 4.84 6.19 -3.88
CA LEU A 17 3.56 6.24 -3.16
C LEU A 17 3.77 6.07 -1.66
N THR A 18 4.67 5.16 -1.27
CA THR A 18 4.99 4.96 0.15
C THR A 18 5.52 6.24 0.78
N LYS A 19 6.41 6.96 0.07
CA LYS A 19 6.93 8.23 0.56
C LYS A 19 5.83 9.28 0.73
N LEU A 20 4.90 9.35 -0.21
CA LEU A 20 3.78 10.28 -0.13
C LEU A 20 2.90 9.97 1.07
N LEU A 21 2.65 8.69 1.34
CA LEU A 21 1.86 8.28 2.49
C LEU A 21 2.58 8.56 3.81
N GLN A 22 3.90 8.37 3.85
CA GLN A 22 4.70 8.71 5.02
C GLN A 22 4.63 10.21 5.30
N ARG A 23 4.71 11.03 4.26
CA ARG A 23 4.59 12.47 4.39
C ARG A 23 3.21 12.87 4.91
N TYR A 24 2.17 12.22 4.42
CA TYR A 24 0.81 12.43 4.90
C TYR A 24 0.71 12.15 6.40
N MET A 25 1.32 11.04 6.86
CA MET A 25 1.34 10.71 8.29
C MET A 25 2.01 11.81 9.11
N GLU A 26 3.14 12.33 8.62
CA GLU A 26 3.89 13.38 9.32
C GLU A 26 3.08 14.67 9.40
N GLU A 27 2.41 15.04 8.32
CA GLU A 27 1.67 16.30 8.24
C GLU A 27 0.37 16.28 9.02
N THR A 28 -0.29 15.11 9.11
CA THR A 28 -1.63 15.02 9.73
C THR A 28 -1.62 14.35 11.10
N GLY A 29 -0.53 13.69 11.46
CA GLY A 29 -0.49 12.89 12.68
C GLY A 29 -1.27 11.57 12.58
N THR A 30 -1.82 11.25 11.40
CA THR A 30 -2.53 10.00 11.17
C THR A 30 -1.54 8.86 11.09
N GLN A 31 -1.82 7.74 11.78
CA GLN A 31 -0.97 6.57 11.71
C GLN A 31 -1.47 5.59 10.66
N LEU A 32 -0.59 5.22 9.74
CA LEU A 32 -0.86 4.23 8.69
C LEU A 32 0.11 3.07 8.84
N ARG A 33 -0.40 1.86 8.65
CA ARG A 33 0.44 0.68 8.50
C ARG A 33 0.42 0.31 7.02
N ILE A 34 1.59 0.28 6.37
CA ILE A 34 1.70 0.09 4.92
C ILE A 34 2.31 -1.27 4.63
N THR A 35 1.61 -2.07 3.82
CA THR A 35 2.11 -3.36 3.34
C THR A 35 2.17 -3.30 1.82
N CYS A 36 3.31 -3.68 1.23
CA CYS A 36 3.53 -3.60 -0.21
C CYS A 36 3.58 -5.00 -0.82
N PHE A 37 2.88 -5.17 -1.94
CA PHE A 37 2.91 -6.37 -2.75
C PHE A 37 3.29 -5.97 -4.17
N TYR A 38 4.04 -6.84 -4.86
CA TYR A 38 4.56 -6.52 -6.18
C TYR A 38 3.89 -7.31 -7.30
N ASP A 39 2.97 -8.22 -6.97
CA ASP A 39 2.09 -8.87 -7.94
C ASP A 39 0.77 -9.28 -7.28
N GLY A 40 -0.23 -9.55 -8.14
CA GLY A 40 -1.58 -9.86 -7.66
C GLY A 40 -1.68 -11.18 -6.90
N LEU A 41 -0.85 -12.17 -7.27
CA LEU A 41 -0.84 -13.46 -6.59
C LEU A 41 -0.33 -13.31 -5.16
N GLU A 42 0.71 -12.51 -4.96
CA GLU A 42 1.24 -12.21 -3.63
C GLU A 42 0.19 -11.55 -2.76
N LEU A 43 -0.57 -10.60 -3.31
CA LEU A 43 -1.67 -9.98 -2.59
C LEU A 43 -2.73 -11.00 -2.18
N LEU A 44 -3.11 -11.89 -3.10
CA LEU A 44 -4.12 -12.90 -2.82
C LEU A 44 -3.68 -13.87 -1.73
N GLU A 45 -2.41 -14.28 -1.74
CA GLU A 45 -1.86 -15.21 -0.76
C GLU A 45 -1.79 -14.59 0.64
N HIS A 46 -1.59 -13.29 0.72
CA HIS A 46 -1.42 -12.58 1.99
C HIS A 46 -2.56 -11.63 2.30
N TYR A 47 -3.68 -11.78 1.60
CA TYR A 47 -4.84 -10.94 1.87
C TYR A 47 -5.29 -11.06 3.32
N ASP A 48 -5.55 -9.92 3.94
CA ASP A 48 -5.99 -9.85 5.33
C ASP A 48 -7.21 -8.94 5.40
N PRO A 49 -8.32 -9.38 6.03
CA PRO A 49 -9.50 -8.52 6.20
C PRO A 49 -9.22 -7.23 6.98
N SER A 50 -8.08 -7.14 7.67
CA SER A 50 -7.69 -5.91 8.36
C SER A 50 -7.24 -4.78 7.43
N PHE A 51 -7.04 -5.05 6.14
CA PHE A 51 -6.73 -3.99 5.19
C PHE A 51 -7.92 -3.05 5.04
N ASP A 52 -7.73 -1.81 5.40
CA ASP A 52 -8.77 -0.77 5.30
C ASP A 52 -8.82 -0.16 3.92
N LEU A 53 -7.68 -0.13 3.21
CA LEU A 53 -7.56 0.49 1.90
C LEU A 53 -6.55 -0.29 1.07
N ILE A 54 -6.87 -0.52 -0.20
CA ILE A 54 -5.98 -1.24 -1.12
C ILE A 54 -5.80 -0.39 -2.38
N PHE A 55 -4.55 -0.02 -2.67
CA PHE A 55 -4.19 0.59 -3.95
C PHE A 55 -3.78 -0.53 -4.89
N LEU A 56 -4.52 -0.70 -5.97
CA LEU A 56 -4.31 -1.79 -6.91
C LEU A 56 -4.06 -1.21 -8.30
N ASP A 57 -2.95 -1.61 -8.93
CA ASP A 57 -2.70 -1.28 -10.32
C ASP A 57 -3.47 -2.26 -11.21
N ILE A 58 -4.33 -1.71 -12.05
CA ILE A 58 -5.17 -2.49 -12.97
C ILE A 58 -4.61 -2.53 -14.39
N GLN A 59 -3.45 -1.96 -14.62
CA GLN A 59 -2.78 -1.98 -15.92
C GLN A 59 -1.85 -3.19 -16.05
N MET A 60 -2.39 -4.34 -15.82
CA MET A 60 -1.60 -5.57 -15.95
C MET A 60 -1.77 -6.24 -17.29
#